data_533a927e25cc58fcca794e17c04fc55b
#
_entry.id   533a927e25cc58fcca794e17c04fc55b
#
_cell.length_a   1.000
_cell.length_b   1.000
_cell.length_c   1.000
_cell.angle_alpha   90.00
_cell.angle_beta   90.00
_cell.angle_gamma   90.00
#
_symmetry.space_group_name_H-M   'P 1'
#
loop_
_entity.id
_entity.type
_entity.pdbx_description
1 polymer ?
#
loop_
_entity_poly.entity_id
_entity_poly.type
_entity_poly.pdbx_seq_one_letter_code
_entity_poly.pdbx_strand_id
1 'polypeptide(L)'
;ETPEIRNQTFIYVNPPGDALASYVPIMRADAGRPFPKKQRWLGVGNTELHLERVDERTLRLEQVGGYVATPSERMLRGAKNPFKLGEEVVLTGFRVQVTRLTEDQRPLEVMARFDVPLEDASLRWFAWVEDRYEPFALPRVGEKRTMPAADWLKVAYGAD
;
A
#
# COMPACT_ATOMS: atom_id res chain seq x y z
N GLU A 1 13.13 -18.46 -2.24
CA GLU A 1 13.48 -17.11 -1.79
C GLU A 1 15.00 -16.97 -1.75
N THR A 2 15.52 -15.91 -2.38
CA THR A 2 16.95 -15.71 -2.59
C THR A 2 17.51 -14.71 -1.56
N PRO A 3 18.84 -14.71 -1.29
CA PRO A 3 19.49 -13.73 -0.41
C PRO A 3 19.27 -12.27 -0.83
N GLU A 4 18.93 -12.02 -2.08
CA GLU A 4 18.64 -10.68 -2.64
C GLU A 4 17.47 -9.98 -1.96
N ILE A 5 16.53 -10.71 -1.34
CA ILE A 5 15.40 -10.16 -0.61
C ILE A 5 15.84 -9.11 0.43
N ARG A 6 16.99 -9.31 1.07
CA ARG A 6 17.55 -8.39 2.06
C ARG A 6 17.88 -7.01 1.50
N ASN A 7 17.99 -6.89 0.18
CA ASN A 7 18.23 -5.63 -0.52
C ASN A 7 16.97 -5.04 -1.17
N GLN A 8 15.84 -5.78 -1.13
CA GLN A 8 14.59 -5.38 -1.77
C GLN A 8 13.64 -4.65 -0.82
N THR A 9 12.84 -3.77 -1.39
CA THR A 9 11.68 -3.17 -0.76
C THR A 9 10.42 -3.90 -1.22
N PHE A 10 9.66 -4.46 -0.30
CA PHE A 10 8.37 -5.07 -0.60
C PHE A 10 7.27 -4.01 -0.61
N ILE A 11 6.52 -3.97 -1.69
CA ILE A 11 5.39 -3.06 -1.88
C ILE A 11 4.11 -3.88 -1.90
N TYR A 12 3.22 -3.61 -0.94
CA TYR A 12 1.89 -4.22 -0.86
C TYR A 12 0.87 -3.21 -1.37
N VAL A 13 0.22 -3.52 -2.49
CA VAL A 13 -0.64 -2.55 -3.19
C VAL A 13 -1.90 -2.25 -2.40
N ASN A 14 -2.67 -3.26 -2.02
CA ASN A 14 -3.86 -3.12 -1.18
C ASN A 14 -3.93 -4.29 -0.19
N PRO A 15 -3.16 -4.26 0.91
CA PRO A 15 -3.11 -5.36 1.88
C PRO A 15 -4.43 -5.44 2.67
N PRO A 16 -4.79 -6.60 3.22
CA PRO A 16 -6.05 -6.78 3.95
C PRO A 16 -6.03 -6.11 5.34
N GLY A 17 -5.80 -4.81 5.37
CA GLY A 17 -5.74 -3.99 6.58
C GLY A 17 -4.35 -3.86 7.20
N ASP A 18 -4.21 -2.84 8.03
CA ASP A 18 -2.97 -2.45 8.70
C ASP A 18 -2.49 -3.51 9.71
N ALA A 19 -3.40 -4.06 10.49
CA ALA A 19 -3.07 -5.06 11.51
C ALA A 19 -2.46 -6.32 10.87
N LEU A 20 -3.10 -6.92 9.86
CA LEU A 20 -2.58 -8.13 9.21
C LEU A 20 -1.31 -7.85 8.40
N ALA A 21 -1.21 -6.69 7.77
CA ALA A 21 0.00 -6.30 7.08
C ALA A 21 1.21 -6.21 8.02
N SER A 22 1.03 -5.76 9.26
CA SER A 22 2.09 -5.68 10.27
C SER A 22 2.53 -7.06 10.81
N TYR A 23 1.71 -8.11 10.65
CA TYR A 23 2.10 -9.49 11.01
C TYR A 23 3.02 -10.17 9.98
N VAL A 24 3.11 -9.68 8.76
CA VAL A 24 3.97 -10.28 7.71
C VAL A 24 5.43 -10.45 8.17
N PRO A 25 6.08 -9.48 8.82
CA PRO A 25 7.43 -9.68 9.37
C PRO A 25 7.50 -10.81 10.39
N ILE A 26 6.54 -10.89 11.28
CA ILE A 26 6.49 -11.92 12.35
C ILE A 26 6.38 -13.31 11.73
N MET A 27 5.45 -13.50 10.80
CA MET A 27 5.29 -14.78 10.10
C MET A 27 6.53 -15.18 9.29
N ARG A 28 7.23 -14.20 8.71
CA ARG A 28 8.49 -14.45 8.01
C ARG A 28 9.61 -14.87 8.96
N ALA A 29 9.69 -14.25 10.15
CA ALA A 29 10.65 -14.63 11.19
C ALA A 29 10.41 -16.05 11.68
N ASP A 30 9.18 -16.39 11.99
CA ASP A 30 8.78 -17.73 12.43
C ASP A 30 9.10 -18.81 11.39
N ALA A 31 8.88 -18.50 10.11
CA ALA A 31 9.22 -19.39 9.01
C ALA A 31 10.71 -19.39 8.62
N GLY A 32 11.59 -18.71 9.37
CA GLY A 32 13.03 -18.62 9.07
C GLY A 32 13.34 -17.93 7.74
N ARG A 33 12.43 -17.11 7.19
CA ARG A 33 12.57 -16.46 5.89
C ARG A 33 13.31 -15.13 6.00
N PRO A 34 14.13 -14.75 5.01
CA PRO A 34 14.87 -13.49 5.05
C PRO A 34 13.91 -12.30 5.02
N PHE A 35 14.26 -11.24 5.77
CA PHE A 35 13.51 -9.98 5.79
C PHE A 35 13.86 -9.12 4.58
N PRO A 36 12.87 -8.44 3.95
CA PRO A 36 13.15 -7.40 3.00
C PRO A 36 13.79 -6.19 3.72
N LYS A 37 14.54 -5.40 2.98
CA LYS A 37 15.16 -4.16 3.49
C LYS A 37 14.11 -3.20 4.05
N LYS A 38 12.96 -3.12 3.38
CA LYS A 38 11.82 -2.28 3.76
C LYS A 38 10.51 -2.92 3.30
N GLN A 39 9.44 -2.49 3.95
CA GLN A 39 8.07 -2.82 3.55
C GLN A 39 7.26 -1.53 3.44
N ARG A 40 6.38 -1.45 2.45
CA ARG A 40 5.50 -0.32 2.18
C ARG A 40 4.11 -0.80 1.79
N TRP A 41 3.11 -0.09 2.25
CA TRP A 41 1.70 -0.31 1.91
C TRP A 41 1.19 0.91 1.16
N LEU A 42 0.51 0.70 0.03
CA LEU A 42 -0.04 1.78 -0.78
C LEU A 42 -1.52 2.02 -0.51
N GLY A 43 -2.23 1.01 -0.06
CA GLY A 43 -3.64 1.05 0.33
C GLY A 43 -3.85 0.45 1.71
N VAL A 44 -5.10 0.48 2.19
CA VAL A 44 -5.49 -0.02 3.52
C VAL A 44 -6.36 -1.27 3.49
N GLY A 45 -6.79 -1.72 2.32
CA GLY A 45 -7.43 -3.00 2.04
C GLY A 45 -8.89 -3.16 2.48
N ASN A 46 -9.39 -2.39 3.41
CA ASN A 46 -10.78 -2.42 3.87
C ASN A 46 -11.78 -1.74 2.92
N THR A 47 -11.29 -1.04 1.91
CA THR A 47 -12.07 -0.49 0.80
C THR A 47 -11.32 -0.68 -0.52
N GLU A 48 -11.98 -0.41 -1.65
CA GLU A 48 -11.34 -0.45 -2.95
C GLU A 48 -10.24 0.61 -3.08
N LEU A 49 -9.16 0.24 -3.79
CA LEU A 49 -8.09 1.14 -4.19
C LEU A 49 -8.09 1.27 -5.72
N HIS A 50 -8.31 2.48 -6.22
CA HIS A 50 -8.14 2.80 -7.63
C HIS A 50 -6.68 3.21 -7.86
N LEU A 51 -6.01 2.50 -8.74
CA LEU A 51 -4.61 2.70 -9.05
C LEU A 51 -4.46 3.05 -10.54
N GLU A 52 -3.70 4.11 -10.83
CA GLU A 52 -3.30 4.48 -12.19
C GLU A 52 -1.78 4.63 -12.25
N ARG A 53 -1.15 4.02 -13.24
CA ARG A 53 0.26 4.28 -13.52
C ARG A 53 0.40 5.52 -14.38
N VAL A 54 0.92 6.59 -13.81
CA VAL A 54 1.05 7.90 -14.47
C VAL A 54 2.28 7.94 -15.39
N ASP A 55 3.40 7.43 -14.90
CA ASP A 55 4.68 7.34 -15.62
C ASP A 55 5.52 6.14 -15.15
N GLU A 56 6.79 6.07 -15.53
CA GLU A 56 7.70 4.98 -15.17
C GLU A 56 7.98 4.87 -13.66
N ARG A 57 7.74 5.93 -12.87
CA ARG A 57 8.07 6.02 -11.44
C ARG A 57 6.90 6.42 -10.56
N THR A 58 5.73 6.72 -11.15
CA THR A 58 4.64 7.39 -10.43
C THR A 58 3.34 6.61 -10.54
N LEU A 59 2.73 6.35 -9.39
CA LEU A 59 1.37 5.84 -9.26
C LEU A 59 0.46 6.92 -8.68
N ARG A 60 -0.73 7.09 -9.27
CA ARG A 60 -1.86 7.77 -8.65
C ARG A 60 -2.71 6.72 -7.93
N LEU A 61 -3.05 7.01 -6.69
CA LEU A 61 -3.78 6.10 -5.82
C LEU A 61 -4.97 6.83 -5.20
N GLU A 62 -6.18 6.33 -5.41
CA GLU A 62 -7.40 6.82 -4.77
C GLU A 62 -8.00 5.72 -3.91
N GLN A 63 -8.06 5.94 -2.60
CA GLN A 63 -8.69 5.01 -1.67
C GLN A 63 -10.16 5.38 -1.52
N VAL A 64 -11.07 4.47 -1.84
CA VAL A 64 -12.51 4.70 -1.68
C VAL A 64 -12.82 4.99 -0.20
N GLY A 65 -13.48 6.13 0.07
CA GLY A 65 -13.73 6.62 1.44
C GLY A 65 -12.53 7.32 2.09
N GLY A 66 -11.39 7.38 1.42
CA GLY A 66 -10.16 8.06 1.87
C GLY A 66 -9.30 7.23 2.82
N TYR A 67 -8.04 7.63 2.93
CA TYR A 67 -7.08 7.09 3.90
C TYR A 67 -7.40 7.60 5.31
N VAL A 68 -6.83 6.95 6.32
CA VAL A 68 -7.01 7.32 7.74
C VAL A 68 -8.48 7.33 8.14
N ALA A 69 -9.25 6.35 7.67
CA ALA A 69 -10.69 6.27 7.89
C ALA A 69 -11.06 5.63 9.25
N THR A 70 -10.28 4.63 9.68
CA THR A 70 -10.57 3.86 10.90
C THR A 70 -10.07 4.57 12.17
N PRO A 71 -10.61 4.24 13.35
CA PRO A 71 -10.12 4.77 14.62
C PRO A 71 -8.65 4.48 14.88
N SER A 72 -8.16 3.27 14.52
CA SER A 72 -6.74 2.89 14.66
C SER A 72 -5.82 3.76 13.82
N GLU A 73 -6.17 4.01 12.56
CA GLU A 73 -5.41 4.88 11.68
C GLU A 73 -5.39 6.34 12.18
N ARG A 74 -6.52 6.82 12.72
CA ARG A 74 -6.64 8.16 13.30
C ARG A 74 -5.81 8.38 14.55
N MET A 75 -5.35 7.31 15.21
CA MET A 75 -4.37 7.42 16.31
C MET A 75 -3.02 7.94 15.82
N LEU A 76 -2.65 7.66 14.56
CA LEU A 76 -1.39 8.14 13.97
C LEU A 76 -1.47 9.63 13.60
N ARG A 77 -2.66 10.10 13.18
CA ARG A 77 -2.89 11.48 12.83
C ARG A 77 -4.37 11.85 12.99
N GLY A 78 -4.71 12.49 14.09
CA GLY A 78 -6.09 12.88 14.43
C GLY A 78 -6.52 14.20 13.81
N ALA A 79 -7.81 14.53 14.01
CA ALA A 79 -8.48 15.73 13.47
C ALA A 79 -7.83 17.07 13.87
N LYS A 80 -7.06 17.11 14.96
CA LYS A 80 -6.32 18.32 15.39
C LYS A 80 -5.16 18.70 14.45
N ASN A 81 -4.72 17.77 13.60
CA ASN A 81 -3.66 17.99 12.64
C ASN A 81 -4.10 17.47 11.26
N PRO A 82 -5.08 18.13 10.60
CA PRO A 82 -5.62 17.68 9.33
C PRO A 82 -4.55 17.69 8.22
N PHE A 83 -4.76 16.86 7.21
CA PHE A 83 -3.93 16.89 6.02
C PHE A 83 -4.24 18.13 5.18
N LYS A 84 -3.26 18.53 4.38
CA LYS A 84 -3.40 19.66 3.45
C LYS A 84 -3.24 19.18 2.02
N LEU A 85 -3.97 19.82 1.12
CA LEU A 85 -3.76 19.63 -0.31
C LEU A 85 -2.31 20.01 -0.67
N GLY A 86 -1.64 19.16 -1.45
CA GLY A 86 -0.24 19.34 -1.81
C GLY A 86 0.76 18.94 -0.71
N GLU A 87 0.29 18.53 0.47
CA GLU A 87 1.17 18.04 1.53
C GLU A 87 1.98 16.83 1.04
N GLU A 88 3.28 16.85 1.29
CA GLU A 88 4.19 15.79 0.89
C GLU A 88 4.78 15.07 2.09
N VAL A 89 4.78 13.75 2.03
CA VAL A 89 5.49 12.88 2.98
C VAL A 89 6.64 12.22 2.25
N VAL A 90 7.86 12.56 2.66
CA VAL A 90 9.08 11.99 2.07
C VAL A 90 9.53 10.79 2.90
N LEU A 91 9.59 9.64 2.25
CA LEU A 91 10.09 8.39 2.82
C LEU A 91 11.33 7.95 2.05
N THR A 92 12.14 7.09 2.67
CA THR A 92 13.32 6.56 1.96
C THR A 92 12.87 5.69 0.78
N GLY A 93 13.22 6.10 -0.43
CA GLY A 93 12.93 5.39 -1.68
C GLY A 93 11.68 5.88 -2.40
N PHE A 94 10.82 6.70 -1.78
CA PHE A 94 9.68 7.32 -2.46
C PHE A 94 9.06 8.46 -1.64
N ARG A 95 8.24 9.27 -2.29
CA ARG A 95 7.45 10.34 -1.69
C ARG A 95 5.98 10.19 -2.04
N VAL A 96 5.14 10.65 -1.15
CA VAL A 96 3.68 10.64 -1.33
C VAL A 96 3.16 12.06 -1.18
N GLN A 97 2.44 12.55 -2.18
CA GLN A 97 1.82 13.87 -2.18
C GLN A 97 0.30 13.74 -2.18
N VAL A 98 -0.37 14.46 -1.29
CA VAL A 98 -1.83 14.54 -1.24
C VAL A 98 -2.35 15.39 -2.39
N THR A 99 -3.13 14.81 -3.29
CA THR A 99 -3.69 15.49 -4.48
C THR A 99 -5.19 15.77 -4.39
N ARG A 100 -5.90 15.03 -3.53
CA ARG A 100 -7.32 15.28 -3.21
C ARG A 100 -7.59 14.95 -1.75
N LEU A 101 -8.55 15.66 -1.17
CA LEU A 101 -9.03 15.44 0.20
C LEU A 101 -10.50 15.02 0.19
N THR A 102 -10.91 14.30 1.23
CA THR A 102 -12.31 14.08 1.60
C THR A 102 -12.88 15.35 2.21
N GLU A 103 -14.21 15.40 2.43
CA GLU A 103 -14.87 16.54 3.11
C GLU A 103 -14.33 16.77 4.53
N ASP A 104 -13.97 15.70 5.24
CA ASP A 104 -13.37 15.74 6.58
C ASP A 104 -11.84 15.85 6.57
N GLN A 105 -11.26 16.31 5.44
CA GLN A 105 -9.82 16.63 5.25
C GLN A 105 -8.87 15.46 5.47
N ARG A 106 -9.29 14.26 5.14
CA ARG A 106 -8.40 13.08 5.01
C ARG A 106 -7.91 12.94 3.57
N PRO A 107 -6.73 12.36 3.31
CA PRO A 107 -6.32 12.10 1.94
C PRO A 107 -7.31 11.15 1.25
N LEU A 108 -7.84 11.58 0.10
CA LEU A 108 -8.66 10.76 -0.78
C LEU A 108 -7.82 10.15 -1.90
N GLU A 109 -6.98 11.00 -2.51
CA GLU A 109 -6.09 10.62 -3.59
C GLU A 109 -4.68 11.13 -3.29
N VAL A 110 -3.71 10.30 -3.63
CA VAL A 110 -2.29 10.63 -3.48
C VAL A 110 -1.49 10.26 -4.73
N MET A 111 -0.40 10.99 -4.97
CA MET A 111 0.63 10.62 -5.93
C MET A 111 1.81 10.00 -5.20
N ALA A 112 2.11 8.74 -5.50
CA ALA A 112 3.26 8.02 -4.96
C ALA A 112 4.36 7.98 -6.03
N ARG A 113 5.44 8.73 -5.82
CA ARG A 113 6.59 8.80 -6.74
C ARG A 113 7.80 8.11 -6.13
N PHE A 114 8.32 7.12 -6.84
CA PHE A 114 9.48 6.33 -6.46
C PHE A 114 10.78 6.94 -6.99
N ASP A 115 11.88 6.74 -6.27
CA ASP A 115 13.21 7.25 -6.67
C ASP A 115 13.78 6.45 -7.85
N VAL A 116 13.30 5.22 -8.06
CA VAL A 116 13.69 4.32 -9.16
C VAL A 116 12.47 3.97 -10.01
N PRO A 117 12.63 3.46 -11.25
CA PRO A 117 11.51 2.92 -12.03
C PRO A 117 10.75 1.83 -11.26
N LEU A 118 9.45 1.71 -11.50
CA LEU A 118 8.59 0.77 -10.77
C LEU A 118 8.99 -0.71 -11.02
N GLU A 119 9.63 -0.99 -12.15
CA GLU A 119 10.17 -2.31 -12.50
C GLU A 119 11.58 -2.58 -11.96
N ASP A 120 12.17 -1.63 -11.22
CA ASP A 120 13.51 -1.82 -10.68
C ASP A 120 13.59 -3.08 -9.79
N ALA A 121 14.66 -3.86 -9.95
CA ALA A 121 14.85 -5.12 -9.21
C ALA A 121 14.92 -4.96 -7.68
N SER A 122 15.13 -3.74 -7.19
CA SER A 122 15.07 -3.42 -5.76
C SER A 122 13.64 -3.31 -5.22
N LEU A 123 12.63 -3.25 -6.08
CA LEU A 123 11.21 -3.24 -5.72
C LEU A 123 10.58 -4.61 -6.02
N ARG A 124 9.79 -5.10 -5.09
CA ARG A 124 9.03 -6.32 -5.27
C ARG A 124 7.56 -6.08 -4.88
N TRP A 125 6.68 -6.27 -5.85
CA TRP A 125 5.29 -5.89 -5.76
C TRP A 125 4.41 -7.08 -5.42
N PHE A 126 3.46 -6.87 -4.50
CA PHE A 126 2.49 -7.87 -4.08
C PHE A 126 1.09 -7.25 -4.00
N ALA A 127 0.09 -8.07 -4.30
CA ALA A 127 -1.30 -7.80 -4.03
C ALA A 127 -1.88 -8.92 -3.16
N TRP A 128 -2.91 -8.58 -2.39
CA TRP A 128 -3.71 -9.58 -1.70
C TRP A 128 -4.72 -10.15 -2.67
N VAL A 129 -4.71 -11.47 -2.85
CA VAL A 129 -5.61 -12.21 -3.74
C VAL A 129 -6.20 -13.37 -2.92
N GLU A 130 -7.52 -13.38 -2.81
CA GLU A 130 -8.26 -14.35 -1.99
C GLU A 130 -7.78 -14.39 -0.53
N ASP A 131 -6.78 -15.23 -0.20
CA ASP A 131 -6.29 -15.50 1.15
C ASP A 131 -4.77 -15.34 1.29
N ARG A 132 -4.06 -14.84 0.27
CA ARG A 132 -2.60 -14.74 0.27
C ARG A 132 -2.05 -13.58 -0.54
N TYR A 133 -0.78 -13.28 -0.31
CA TYR A 133 -0.04 -12.34 -1.15
C TYR A 133 0.50 -13.02 -2.40
N GLU A 134 0.14 -12.49 -3.55
CA GLU A 134 0.66 -12.91 -4.85
C GLU A 134 1.50 -11.80 -5.51
N PRO A 135 2.43 -12.15 -6.41
CA PRO A 135 3.15 -11.16 -7.19
C PRO A 135 2.17 -10.27 -7.97
N PHE A 136 2.33 -8.95 -7.83
CA PHE A 136 1.50 -7.99 -8.53
C PHE A 136 2.18 -7.53 -9.83
N ALA A 137 1.52 -7.74 -10.95
CA ALA A 137 1.95 -7.22 -12.25
C ALA A 137 1.58 -5.74 -12.35
N LEU A 138 2.58 -4.88 -12.52
CA LEU A 138 2.36 -3.45 -12.69
C LEU A 138 1.51 -3.16 -13.94
N PRO A 139 0.59 -2.20 -13.87
CA PRO A 139 -0.15 -1.74 -15.06
C PRO A 139 0.80 -1.05 -16.05
N ARG A 140 0.38 -0.93 -17.30
CA ARG A 140 1.07 -0.09 -18.30
C ARG A 140 0.90 1.38 -17.94
N VAL A 141 1.81 2.22 -18.43
CA VAL A 141 1.66 3.68 -18.28
C VAL A 141 0.32 4.13 -18.89
N GLY A 142 -0.45 4.89 -18.11
CA GLY A 142 -1.82 5.32 -18.44
C GLY A 142 -2.92 4.30 -18.13
N GLU A 143 -2.56 3.06 -17.76
CA GLU A 143 -3.54 2.04 -17.39
C GLU A 143 -4.05 2.27 -15.95
N LYS A 144 -5.37 2.08 -15.79
CA LYS A 144 -6.06 2.12 -14.50
C LYS A 144 -6.47 0.72 -14.07
N ARG A 145 -6.38 0.45 -12.77
CA ARG A 145 -6.86 -0.78 -12.14
C ARG A 145 -7.61 -0.48 -10.85
N THR A 146 -8.63 -1.28 -10.59
CA THR A 146 -9.29 -1.31 -9.29
C THR A 146 -8.83 -2.54 -8.53
N MET A 147 -8.27 -2.32 -7.35
CA MET A 147 -7.94 -3.38 -6.41
C MET A 147 -9.12 -3.53 -5.45
N PRO A 148 -9.72 -4.73 -5.35
CA PRO A 148 -10.88 -4.92 -4.49
C PRO A 148 -10.55 -4.74 -3.02
N ALA A 149 -11.56 -4.45 -2.21
CA ALA A 149 -11.46 -4.58 -0.77
C ALA A 149 -11.19 -6.04 -0.39
N ALA A 150 -10.39 -6.27 0.63
CA ALA A 150 -10.22 -7.59 1.20
C ALA A 150 -11.49 -8.01 1.97
N ASP A 151 -11.94 -9.24 1.75
CA ASP A 151 -13.02 -9.82 2.54
C ASP A 151 -12.49 -10.24 3.91
N TRP A 152 -12.76 -9.41 4.91
CA TRP A 152 -12.31 -9.63 6.28
C TRP A 152 -12.84 -10.91 6.91
N LEU A 153 -14.03 -11.33 6.56
CA LEU A 153 -14.62 -12.56 7.07
C LEU A 153 -13.89 -13.78 6.54
N LYS A 154 -13.55 -13.76 5.24
CA LYS A 154 -12.69 -14.79 4.64
C LYS A 154 -11.30 -14.83 5.27
N VAL A 155 -10.70 -13.65 5.49
CA VAL A 155 -9.35 -13.57 6.07
C VAL A 155 -9.32 -14.04 7.52
N ALA A 156 -10.34 -13.71 8.32
CA ALA A 156 -10.38 -14.00 9.76
C ALA A 156 -10.86 -15.40 10.09
N TYR A 157 -11.77 -15.97 9.32
CA TYR A 157 -12.49 -17.21 9.68
C TYR A 157 -12.34 -18.34 8.66
N GLY A 158 -11.64 -18.10 7.54
CA GLY A 158 -11.53 -19.09 6.46
C GLY A 158 -12.93 -19.42 5.97
N ALA A 159 -13.49 -18.63 5.07
CA ALA A 159 -14.85 -18.91 4.62
C ALA A 159 -14.89 -20.10 3.69
N ASP A 160 -15.74 -21.05 3.99
CA ASP A 160 -16.35 -21.98 3.06
C ASP A 160 -17.34 -21.23 2.14
#